data_3c236fdc7608f7bbe3ee801ad39e1802
#
_entry.id   3c236fdc7608f7bbe3ee801ad39e1802
#
_cell.length_a   1.000
_cell.length_b   1.000
_cell.length_c   1.000
_cell.angle_alpha   90.00
_cell.angle_beta   90.00
_cell.angle_gamma   90.00
#
_symmetry.space_group_name_H-M   'P 1'
#
loop_
_entity.id
_entity.type
_entity.pdbx_description
1 polymer ?
#
loop_
_entity_poly.entity_id
_entity_poly.type
_entity_poly.pdbx_seq_one_letter_code
_entity_poly.pdbx_strand_id
1 'polypeptide(L)'
;HVKVADCKFNVEKIESLIAVAEGKGVQIILFPEMSITGYTCGDLFSQQLLLEEAEMGLMQILNNTRQLDIISIVGMPVIVNSTVLNAAKTYLPNYKEFYEQRWFTSALQLRTETVRLCGQVVPIGANLLFETSDTTFGIEICEDLWATIPPGSSLALQGAEIIFNMSADNEGIGKHSYLRSLISQQSARCIAGYVFSSCGFGESTTDVVFAGNGLIYENGTLLAQSERFSMEEQLVVSEIDVERIRAERRVNTTFAASQANLEGKRAIAIATEFVNSKELNLTRKFNAHPFVPQDNELHEHCEEVFSIQVAGLTQRLVHTGAKTAVVGISGGLDSTLALLVCVKTFDKLGWSRKGILGITMPGFGTTDRTYHNAVNLMNSLGISIREISIKDACIQHFKDIDHDVNVHDVTYENSQARERTQILMDIANQTWGMVVGTGDLSELALGWATYNGDHMSMYGVNAGVPKTLVKYLVQWVAKNGVDEESKATLLDIVDTPISPELIPADGNG
;
A
#
# COMPACT_ATOMS: atom_id res chain seq x y z
N HIS A 1 7.31 29.96 2.71
CA HIS A 1 8.10 31.10 3.17
C HIS A 1 7.24 31.99 4.07
N VAL A 2 7.63 32.15 5.32
CA VAL A 2 6.98 33.06 6.28
C VAL A 2 7.91 34.18 6.69
N LYS A 3 7.34 35.24 7.30
CA LYS A 3 8.06 36.22 8.09
C LYS A 3 7.45 36.23 9.48
N VAL A 4 8.29 36.05 10.49
CA VAL A 4 7.86 36.02 11.89
C VAL A 4 7.18 37.35 12.26
N ALA A 5 5.97 37.27 12.79
CA ALA A 5 5.11 38.40 13.20
C ALA A 5 4.71 39.39 12.08
N ASP A 6 4.93 39.06 10.81
CA ASP A 6 4.47 39.87 9.66
C ASP A 6 3.21 39.21 9.04
N CYS A 7 2.08 39.36 9.74
CA CYS A 7 0.80 38.74 9.32
C CYS A 7 0.40 39.13 7.90
N LYS A 8 0.64 40.41 7.51
CA LYS A 8 0.30 40.88 6.17
C LYS A 8 1.05 40.14 5.08
N PHE A 9 2.38 40.01 5.22
CA PHE A 9 3.21 39.27 4.27
C PHE A 9 2.76 37.79 4.18
N ASN A 10 2.54 37.18 5.33
CA ASN A 10 2.17 35.76 5.39
C ASN A 10 0.79 35.50 4.75
N VAL A 11 -0.18 36.38 4.97
CA VAL A 11 -1.52 36.34 4.37
C VAL A 11 -1.45 36.45 2.84
N GLU A 12 -0.66 37.41 2.31
CA GLU A 12 -0.45 37.56 0.86
C GLU A 12 0.10 36.23 0.24
N LYS A 13 1.01 35.55 0.93
CA LYS A 13 1.56 34.24 0.51
C LYS A 13 0.53 33.15 0.57
N ILE A 14 -0.26 33.04 1.63
CA ILE A 14 -1.36 32.10 1.79
C ILE A 14 -2.38 32.27 0.67
N GLU A 15 -2.84 33.48 0.40
CA GLU A 15 -3.81 33.78 -0.67
C GLU A 15 -3.28 33.39 -2.05
N SER A 16 -2.01 33.68 -2.33
CA SER A 16 -1.36 33.28 -3.58
C SER A 16 -1.36 31.75 -3.77
N LEU A 17 -1.00 31.00 -2.72
CA LEU A 17 -0.98 29.53 -2.77
C LEU A 17 -2.38 28.93 -2.85
N ILE A 18 -3.39 29.51 -2.19
CA ILE A 18 -4.79 29.08 -2.32
C ILE A 18 -5.25 29.25 -3.78
N ALA A 19 -4.95 30.38 -4.41
CA ALA A 19 -5.34 30.61 -5.81
C ALA A 19 -4.63 29.63 -6.78
N VAL A 20 -3.35 29.34 -6.55
CA VAL A 20 -2.60 28.35 -7.35
C VAL A 20 -3.17 26.96 -7.16
N ALA A 21 -3.49 26.57 -5.92
CA ALA A 21 -4.06 25.26 -5.60
C ALA A 21 -5.45 25.08 -6.23
N GLU A 22 -6.30 26.09 -6.11
CA GLU A 22 -7.64 26.09 -6.73
C GLU A 22 -7.55 25.96 -8.25
N GLY A 23 -6.65 26.70 -8.90
CA GLY A 23 -6.41 26.61 -10.33
C GLY A 23 -5.88 25.23 -10.80
N LYS A 24 -5.32 24.42 -9.89
CA LYS A 24 -4.94 23.00 -10.12
C LYS A 24 -6.04 22.02 -9.79
N GLY A 25 -7.22 22.46 -9.37
CA GLY A 25 -8.33 21.59 -9.00
C GLY A 25 -8.23 21.00 -7.59
N VAL A 26 -7.34 21.51 -6.73
CA VAL A 26 -7.24 21.07 -5.33
C VAL A 26 -8.53 21.40 -4.59
N GLN A 27 -9.05 20.45 -3.83
CA GLN A 27 -10.26 20.58 -3.04
C GLN A 27 -9.98 21.09 -1.61
N ILE A 28 -8.89 20.61 -1.00
CA ILE A 28 -8.50 21.01 0.36
C ILE A 28 -7.01 21.32 0.37
N ILE A 29 -6.64 22.51 0.90
CA ILE A 29 -5.25 22.92 1.09
C ILE A 29 -4.95 23.06 2.58
N LEU A 30 -3.79 22.54 3.01
CA LEU A 30 -3.28 22.60 4.38
C LEU A 30 -2.03 23.48 4.43
N PHE A 31 -2.04 24.45 5.34
CA PHE A 31 -0.88 25.25 5.69
C PHE A 31 -0.25 24.78 7.03
N PRO A 32 1.03 25.15 7.30
CA PRO A 32 1.69 24.86 8.57
C PRO A 32 1.00 25.48 9.79
N GLU A 33 1.36 24.99 10.95
CA GLU A 33 1.00 25.55 12.25
C GLU A 33 1.43 27.02 12.34
N MET A 34 0.55 27.89 12.84
CA MET A 34 0.79 29.34 12.95
C MET A 34 1.17 30.04 11.63
N SER A 35 0.66 29.55 10.50
CA SER A 35 1.01 30.05 9.16
C SER A 35 0.71 31.58 8.97
N ILE A 36 -0.26 32.14 9.71
CA ILE A 36 -0.58 33.56 9.64
C ILE A 36 0.45 34.43 10.38
N THR A 37 0.94 33.96 11.53
CA THR A 37 1.88 34.78 12.37
C THR A 37 3.34 34.36 12.19
N GLY A 38 3.60 33.13 11.75
CA GLY A 38 4.81 32.38 12.01
C GLY A 38 4.75 31.72 13.39
N TYR A 39 5.41 30.59 13.52
CA TYR A 39 5.43 29.79 14.77
C TYR A 39 6.39 30.38 15.81
N THR A 40 7.52 30.94 15.38
CA THR A 40 8.61 31.37 16.25
C THR A 40 8.47 32.83 16.79
N CYS A 41 7.22 33.28 16.95
CA CYS A 41 6.93 34.62 17.50
C CYS A 41 7.30 34.77 18.98
N GLY A 42 7.45 33.67 19.74
CA GLY A 42 7.85 33.73 21.16
C GLY A 42 6.86 34.54 22.00
N ASP A 43 7.38 35.37 22.89
CA ASP A 43 6.55 36.18 23.80
C ASP A 43 5.66 37.23 23.08
N LEU A 44 5.81 37.43 21.77
CA LEU A 44 4.89 38.26 21.00
C LEU A 44 3.46 37.68 20.96
N PHE A 45 3.27 36.38 21.17
CA PHE A 45 1.94 35.77 21.32
C PHE A 45 1.14 36.32 22.51
N SER A 46 1.78 37.04 23.45
CA SER A 46 1.09 37.76 24.52
C SER A 46 0.68 39.19 24.12
N GLN A 47 1.09 39.67 22.95
CA GLN A 47 0.83 41.04 22.51
C GLN A 47 -0.51 41.14 21.78
N GLN A 48 -1.39 42.04 22.26
CA GLN A 48 -2.70 42.27 21.68
C GLN A 48 -2.63 42.59 20.18
N LEU A 49 -1.64 43.39 19.77
CA LEU A 49 -1.44 43.78 18.39
C LEU A 49 -1.25 42.59 17.47
N LEU A 50 -0.41 41.60 17.84
CA LEU A 50 -0.19 40.38 17.02
C LEU A 50 -1.47 39.54 16.88
N LEU A 51 -2.24 39.43 17.95
CA LEU A 51 -3.47 38.66 17.98
C LEU A 51 -4.57 39.31 17.13
N GLU A 52 -4.68 40.65 17.18
CA GLU A 52 -5.61 41.43 16.34
C GLU A 52 -5.20 41.35 14.86
N GLU A 53 -3.91 41.53 14.54
CA GLU A 53 -3.40 41.39 13.18
C GLU A 53 -3.62 39.96 12.61
N ALA A 54 -3.51 38.92 13.44
CA ALA A 54 -3.80 37.55 13.02
C ALA A 54 -5.28 37.37 12.67
N GLU A 55 -6.21 37.89 13.47
CA GLU A 55 -7.66 37.82 13.16
C GLU A 55 -8.00 38.66 11.93
N MET A 56 -7.42 39.86 11.78
CA MET A 56 -7.58 40.69 10.57
C MET A 56 -7.05 39.97 9.33
N GLY A 57 -5.92 39.24 9.46
CA GLY A 57 -5.36 38.43 8.40
C GLY A 57 -6.32 37.28 7.97
N LEU A 58 -6.91 36.59 8.92
CA LEU A 58 -7.92 35.57 8.61
C LEU A 58 -9.14 36.22 7.93
N MET A 59 -9.61 37.38 8.39
CA MET A 59 -10.70 38.09 7.75
C MET A 59 -10.37 38.47 6.31
N GLN A 60 -9.13 38.89 6.03
CA GLN A 60 -8.66 39.18 4.67
C GLN A 60 -8.72 37.92 3.81
N ILE A 61 -8.17 36.77 4.27
CA ILE A 61 -8.24 35.49 3.56
C ILE A 61 -9.70 35.15 3.23
N LEU A 62 -10.60 35.19 4.22
CA LEU A 62 -12.03 34.89 4.03
C LEU A 62 -12.68 35.75 2.95
N ASN A 63 -12.35 37.05 2.91
CA ASN A 63 -12.91 37.97 1.92
C ASN A 63 -12.35 37.74 0.51
N ASN A 64 -11.05 37.53 0.40
CA ASN A 64 -10.35 37.46 -0.90
C ASN A 64 -10.53 36.06 -1.55
N THR A 65 -10.73 35.01 -0.76
CA THR A 65 -10.94 33.63 -1.27
C THR A 65 -12.42 33.24 -1.38
N ARG A 66 -13.36 34.14 -1.06
CA ARG A 66 -14.79 33.88 -1.02
C ARG A 66 -15.40 33.30 -2.29
N GLN A 67 -14.79 33.59 -3.44
CA GLN A 67 -15.25 33.11 -4.75
C GLN A 67 -14.53 31.84 -5.20
N LEU A 68 -13.56 31.35 -4.43
CA LEU A 68 -12.79 30.15 -4.74
C LEU A 68 -13.50 28.93 -4.13
N ASP A 69 -13.53 27.83 -4.87
CA ASP A 69 -14.15 26.58 -4.44
C ASP A 69 -13.11 25.62 -3.86
N ILE A 70 -12.52 26.02 -2.75
CA ILE A 70 -11.46 25.29 -2.04
C ILE A 70 -11.60 25.47 -0.52
N ILE A 71 -11.42 24.40 0.24
CA ILE A 71 -11.32 24.46 1.70
C ILE A 71 -9.87 24.76 2.07
N SER A 72 -9.66 25.82 2.86
CA SER A 72 -8.32 26.22 3.31
C SER A 72 -8.18 26.05 4.82
N ILE A 73 -7.18 25.24 5.23
CA ILE A 73 -6.84 24.99 6.63
C ILE A 73 -5.61 25.82 6.96
N VAL A 74 -5.77 26.87 7.78
CA VAL A 74 -4.71 27.82 8.17
C VAL A 74 -4.51 27.84 9.68
N GLY A 75 -3.25 28.01 10.14
CA GLY A 75 -2.89 28.06 11.55
C GLY A 75 -2.77 29.50 12.06
N MET A 76 -3.36 29.78 13.23
CA MET A 76 -3.26 31.07 13.91
C MET A 76 -3.50 30.95 15.43
N PRO A 77 -3.01 31.92 16.23
CA PRO A 77 -3.41 32.01 17.63
C PRO A 77 -4.86 32.50 17.75
N VAL A 78 -5.64 31.90 18.65
CA VAL A 78 -7.04 32.28 18.89
C VAL A 78 -7.26 32.67 20.36
N ILE A 79 -7.94 33.79 20.60
CA ILE A 79 -8.29 34.22 21.95
C ILE A 79 -9.61 33.61 22.35
N VAL A 80 -9.62 32.91 23.47
CA VAL A 80 -10.85 32.37 24.10
C VAL A 80 -10.84 32.71 25.57
N ASN A 81 -11.83 33.47 26.04
CA ASN A 81 -12.00 33.80 27.47
C ASN A 81 -10.71 34.32 28.15
N SER A 82 -9.98 35.20 27.54
CA SER A 82 -8.73 35.79 28.04
C SER A 82 -7.52 34.85 28.02
N THR A 83 -7.60 33.70 27.36
CA THR A 83 -6.47 32.80 27.10
C THR A 83 -6.20 32.71 25.61
N VAL A 84 -4.94 32.43 25.25
CA VAL A 84 -4.52 32.22 23.86
C VAL A 84 -4.40 30.71 23.61
N LEU A 85 -5.02 30.26 22.54
CA LEU A 85 -4.91 28.88 22.07
C LEU A 85 -4.12 28.83 20.75
N ASN A 86 -3.37 27.77 20.58
CA ASN A 86 -2.86 27.37 19.28
C ASN A 86 -3.96 26.58 18.57
N ALA A 87 -4.85 27.30 17.88
CA ALA A 87 -6.09 26.76 17.32
C ALA A 87 -6.80 25.83 18.33
N ALA A 88 -6.81 24.51 18.15
CA ALA A 88 -7.38 23.57 19.10
C ALA A 88 -6.39 22.44 19.43
N LYS A 89 -5.10 22.75 19.53
CA LYS A 89 -4.04 21.80 19.86
C LYS A 89 -4.27 21.14 21.23
N THR A 90 -4.25 19.83 21.26
CA THR A 90 -4.52 19.04 22.47
C THR A 90 -3.29 19.00 23.36
N TYR A 91 -2.15 18.62 22.81
CA TYR A 91 -0.89 18.48 23.53
C TYR A 91 0.09 19.60 23.17
N LEU A 92 0.48 20.35 24.19
CA LEU A 92 1.44 21.45 24.05
C LEU A 92 2.81 20.93 24.51
N PRO A 93 3.80 20.78 23.61
CA PRO A 93 5.14 20.35 24.00
C PRO A 93 5.79 21.37 24.92
N ASN A 94 6.30 20.90 26.06
CA ASN A 94 6.95 21.72 27.07
C ASN A 94 8.14 20.97 27.67
N TYR A 95 9.03 20.52 26.79
CA TYR A 95 10.24 19.77 27.10
C TYR A 95 11.32 20.07 26.04
N LYS A 96 12.59 19.87 26.41
CA LYS A 96 13.76 20.17 25.57
C LYS A 96 13.71 21.57 25.01
N GLU A 97 13.70 21.70 23.68
CA GLU A 97 13.63 22.96 22.93
C GLU A 97 12.24 23.58 22.87
N PHE A 98 11.20 22.88 23.31
CA PHE A 98 9.82 23.35 23.26
C PHE A 98 9.33 23.87 24.61
N TYR A 99 8.60 25.00 24.60
CA TYR A 99 8.02 25.63 25.78
C TYR A 99 6.68 26.31 25.48
N GLU A 100 5.81 25.64 24.70
CA GLU A 100 4.53 26.17 24.25
C GLU A 100 3.55 26.51 25.38
N GLN A 101 3.64 25.84 26.54
CA GLN A 101 2.80 26.16 27.69
C GLN A 101 3.06 27.56 28.26
N ARG A 102 4.16 28.22 27.87
CA ARG A 102 4.42 29.61 28.19
C ARG A 102 3.44 30.54 27.49
N TRP A 103 2.96 30.18 26.31
CA TRP A 103 2.15 31.07 25.46
C TRP A 103 0.74 30.60 25.30
N PHE A 104 0.52 29.30 25.24
CA PHE A 104 -0.76 28.70 24.83
C PHE A 104 -1.42 27.90 25.95
N THR A 105 -2.74 27.82 25.85
CA THR A 105 -3.60 26.95 26.66
C THR A 105 -4.03 25.75 25.84
N SER A 106 -3.99 24.54 26.41
CA SER A 106 -4.41 23.30 25.75
C SER A 106 -5.92 23.27 25.48
N ALA A 107 -6.31 22.67 24.36
CA ALA A 107 -7.70 22.37 24.04
C ALA A 107 -8.41 21.53 25.14
N LEU A 108 -7.69 20.74 25.94
CA LEU A 108 -8.22 20.00 27.08
C LEU A 108 -8.79 20.92 28.19
N GLN A 109 -8.35 22.17 28.22
CA GLN A 109 -8.81 23.16 29.22
C GLN A 109 -9.96 24.02 28.70
N LEU A 110 -10.39 23.82 27.45
CA LEU A 110 -11.52 24.54 26.88
C LEU A 110 -12.82 24.23 27.65
N ARG A 111 -13.52 25.30 28.05
CA ARG A 111 -14.82 25.22 28.72
C ARG A 111 -15.98 25.66 27.83
N THR A 112 -15.70 26.01 26.58
CA THR A 112 -16.69 26.42 25.59
C THR A 112 -16.50 25.60 24.33
N GLU A 113 -17.58 25.37 23.60
CA GLU A 113 -17.58 24.68 22.31
C GLU A 113 -17.67 25.66 21.15
N THR A 114 -17.74 26.96 21.41
CA THR A 114 -17.81 28.00 20.40
C THR A 114 -16.95 29.19 20.75
N VAL A 115 -16.51 29.91 19.73
CA VAL A 115 -15.77 31.16 19.82
C VAL A 115 -16.32 32.17 18.81
N ARG A 116 -16.22 33.45 19.13
CA ARG A 116 -16.49 34.52 18.16
C ARG A 116 -15.18 34.83 17.44
N LEU A 117 -15.14 34.64 16.12
CA LEU A 117 -13.98 34.82 15.27
C LEU A 117 -14.44 35.46 13.94
N CYS A 118 -13.75 36.53 13.51
CA CYS A 118 -14.11 37.27 12.29
C CYS A 118 -15.59 37.65 12.21
N GLY A 119 -16.18 38.05 13.35
CA GLY A 119 -17.60 38.44 13.45
C GLY A 119 -18.60 37.31 13.46
N GLN A 120 -18.17 36.05 13.34
CA GLN A 120 -19.00 34.84 13.34
C GLN A 120 -18.87 34.10 14.67
N VAL A 121 -19.89 33.31 15.03
CA VAL A 121 -19.79 32.32 16.12
C VAL A 121 -19.54 30.98 15.50
N VAL A 122 -18.36 30.41 15.75
CA VAL A 122 -17.90 29.17 15.14
C VAL A 122 -17.57 28.12 16.20
N PRO A 123 -17.66 26.82 15.89
CA PRO A 123 -17.20 25.74 16.78
C PRO A 123 -15.70 25.84 17.06
N ILE A 124 -15.29 25.42 18.26
CA ILE A 124 -13.90 25.27 18.66
C ILE A 124 -13.71 24.01 19.49
N GLY A 125 -12.67 23.23 19.18
CA GLY A 125 -12.34 21.99 19.88
C GLY A 125 -11.42 21.10 19.08
N ALA A 126 -10.78 20.15 19.78
CA ALA A 126 -9.95 19.11 19.15
C ALA A 126 -10.80 17.91 18.62
N ASN A 127 -12.11 17.95 18.81
CA ASN A 127 -13.05 16.90 18.43
C ASN A 127 -14.00 17.36 17.30
N LEU A 128 -13.49 18.08 16.32
CA LEU A 128 -14.29 18.54 15.19
C LEU A 128 -14.10 17.60 14.00
N LEU A 129 -15.21 17.23 13.35
CA LEU A 129 -15.26 16.54 12.06
C LEU A 129 -15.89 17.46 11.02
N PHE A 130 -15.24 17.58 9.88
CA PHE A 130 -15.71 18.34 8.75
C PHE A 130 -16.25 17.37 7.70
N GLU A 131 -17.54 17.51 7.41
CA GLU A 131 -18.25 16.63 6.48
C GLU A 131 -18.48 17.33 5.15
N THR A 132 -17.98 16.75 4.06
CA THR A 132 -18.30 17.17 2.70
C THR A 132 -19.18 16.12 2.03
N SER A 133 -19.65 16.38 0.81
CA SER A 133 -20.37 15.36 0.01
C SER A 133 -19.50 14.13 -0.27
N ASP A 134 -18.19 14.29 -0.33
CA ASP A 134 -17.26 13.25 -0.80
C ASP A 134 -16.51 12.56 0.34
N THR A 135 -16.19 13.28 1.42
CA THR A 135 -15.38 12.76 2.52
C THR A 135 -15.64 13.47 3.84
N THR A 136 -15.28 12.80 4.93
CA THR A 136 -15.19 13.38 6.26
C THR A 136 -13.74 13.48 6.67
N PHE A 137 -13.31 14.64 7.18
CA PHE A 137 -11.96 14.83 7.64
C PHE A 137 -11.87 15.43 9.04
N GLY A 138 -10.74 15.21 9.69
CA GLY A 138 -10.41 15.78 11.00
C GLY A 138 -9.08 16.51 10.95
N ILE A 139 -8.84 17.35 11.95
CA ILE A 139 -7.60 18.14 12.08
C ILE A 139 -6.99 17.85 13.44
N GLU A 140 -5.68 17.60 13.47
CA GLU A 140 -4.85 17.59 14.67
C GLU A 140 -3.62 18.47 14.46
N ILE A 141 -2.92 18.84 15.53
CA ILE A 141 -1.86 19.84 15.43
C ILE A 141 -0.57 19.32 16.04
N CYS A 142 0.45 19.16 15.20
CA CYS A 142 1.86 18.94 15.54
C CYS A 142 2.06 17.83 16.59
N GLU A 143 2.30 18.20 17.86
CA GLU A 143 2.55 17.30 18.99
C GLU A 143 1.42 16.28 19.21
N ASP A 144 0.23 16.55 18.75
CA ASP A 144 -0.90 15.62 18.82
C ASP A 144 -0.57 14.28 18.15
N LEU A 145 0.19 14.29 17.04
CA LEU A 145 0.67 13.06 16.38
C LEU A 145 1.67 12.26 17.24
N TRP A 146 2.49 12.96 18.06
CA TRP A 146 3.54 12.33 18.86
C TRP A 146 3.01 11.73 20.17
N ALA A 147 1.76 12.05 20.53
CA ALA A 147 1.11 11.50 21.72
C ALA A 147 0.96 9.98 21.60
N THR A 148 0.97 9.29 22.75
CA THR A 148 0.74 7.84 22.83
C THR A 148 -0.60 7.42 22.20
N ILE A 149 -1.63 8.26 22.39
CA ILE A 149 -2.95 8.13 21.74
C ILE A 149 -3.23 9.46 21.03
N PRO A 150 -2.92 9.58 19.74
CA PRO A 150 -3.16 10.80 18.99
C PRO A 150 -4.66 11.11 18.88
N PRO A 151 -5.07 12.38 18.99
CA PRO A 151 -6.47 12.79 18.74
C PRO A 151 -7.00 12.33 17.37
N GLY A 152 -6.15 12.33 16.35
CA GLY A 152 -6.48 11.82 15.01
C GLY A 152 -6.96 10.37 15.03
N SER A 153 -6.50 9.54 15.96
CA SER A 153 -7.02 8.17 16.10
C SER A 153 -8.50 8.17 16.52
N SER A 154 -8.86 9.03 17.48
CA SER A 154 -10.27 9.19 17.90
C SER A 154 -11.14 9.76 16.78
N LEU A 155 -10.62 10.75 16.04
CA LEU A 155 -11.32 11.35 14.90
C LEU A 155 -11.56 10.31 13.79
N ALA A 156 -10.56 9.47 13.48
CA ALA A 156 -10.68 8.40 12.49
C ALA A 156 -11.73 7.35 12.89
N LEU A 157 -11.75 6.94 14.17
CA LEU A 157 -12.77 6.03 14.70
C LEU A 157 -14.17 6.65 14.70
N GLN A 158 -14.29 7.97 14.76
CA GLN A 158 -15.57 8.70 14.70
C GLN A 158 -16.00 9.08 13.27
N GLY A 159 -15.20 8.69 12.25
CA GLY A 159 -15.61 8.83 10.85
C GLY A 159 -14.64 9.57 9.96
N ALA A 160 -13.62 10.26 10.49
CA ALA A 160 -12.64 10.94 9.64
C ALA A 160 -11.93 9.93 8.73
N GLU A 161 -12.00 10.17 7.43
CA GLU A 161 -11.33 9.38 6.39
C GLU A 161 -9.98 9.99 6.03
N ILE A 162 -9.81 11.29 6.30
CA ILE A 162 -8.57 12.02 6.12
C ILE A 162 -8.26 12.78 7.41
N ILE A 163 -7.01 12.72 7.86
CA ILE A 163 -6.49 13.51 8.96
C ILE A 163 -5.51 14.54 8.42
N PHE A 164 -5.73 15.80 8.72
CA PHE A 164 -4.83 16.89 8.43
C PHE A 164 -4.05 17.26 9.68
N ASN A 165 -2.72 17.33 9.55
CA ASN A 165 -1.84 17.74 10.65
C ASN A 165 -1.03 18.96 10.24
N MET A 166 -1.32 20.10 10.87
CA MET A 166 -0.53 21.32 10.76
C MET A 166 0.55 21.31 11.83
N SER A 167 1.80 21.48 11.41
CA SER A 167 2.95 21.30 12.30
C SER A 167 3.93 22.48 12.25
N ALA A 168 4.69 22.58 13.35
CA ALA A 168 5.96 23.29 13.45
C ALA A 168 7.00 22.30 13.98
N ASP A 169 7.30 21.29 13.20
CA ASP A 169 8.21 20.22 13.57
C ASP A 169 9.64 20.58 13.18
N ASN A 170 10.52 20.72 14.22
CA ASN A 170 11.91 21.06 14.02
C ASN A 170 12.72 19.86 13.50
N GLU A 171 13.85 20.14 12.89
CA GLU A 171 14.74 19.10 12.38
C GLU A 171 15.81 18.66 13.37
N GLY A 172 16.14 17.38 13.31
CA GLY A 172 17.23 16.75 14.04
C GLY A 172 17.77 15.55 13.27
N ILE A 173 18.98 15.13 13.58
CA ILE A 173 19.59 13.97 12.90
C ILE A 173 18.74 12.73 13.12
N GLY A 174 18.31 12.11 12.02
CA GLY A 174 17.44 10.90 12.04
C GLY A 174 15.95 11.17 12.29
N LYS A 175 15.55 12.38 12.70
CA LYS A 175 14.15 12.70 13.04
C LYS A 175 13.21 12.58 11.83
N HIS A 176 13.65 12.98 10.62
CA HIS A 176 12.83 12.87 9.42
C HIS A 176 12.44 11.42 9.09
N SER A 177 13.37 10.48 9.21
CA SER A 177 13.10 9.05 9.01
C SER A 177 12.07 8.53 10.02
N TYR A 178 12.20 8.92 11.28
CA TYR A 178 11.25 8.59 12.33
C TYR A 178 9.87 9.21 12.07
N LEU A 179 9.80 10.50 11.70
CA LEU A 179 8.57 11.20 11.34
C LEU A 179 7.81 10.49 10.20
N ARG A 180 8.52 10.12 9.13
CA ARG A 180 7.92 9.38 8.02
C ARG A 180 7.34 8.04 8.47
N SER A 181 8.05 7.30 9.31
CA SER A 181 7.57 6.03 9.87
C SER A 181 6.35 6.24 10.75
N LEU A 182 6.36 7.30 11.58
CA LEU A 182 5.25 7.65 12.46
C LEU A 182 3.98 7.98 11.68
N ILE A 183 4.08 8.84 10.66
CA ILE A 183 2.96 9.21 9.79
C ILE A 183 2.45 8.01 9.01
N SER A 184 3.35 7.21 8.43
CA SER A 184 2.99 5.99 7.71
C SER A 184 2.19 5.03 8.60
N GLN A 185 2.66 4.76 9.81
CA GLN A 185 1.96 3.88 10.75
C GLN A 185 0.64 4.47 11.25
N GLN A 186 0.57 5.78 11.50
CA GLN A 186 -0.67 6.44 11.91
C GLN A 186 -1.72 6.38 10.80
N SER A 187 -1.33 6.67 9.55
CA SER A 187 -2.18 6.54 8.37
C SER A 187 -2.70 5.11 8.20
N ALA A 188 -1.80 4.10 8.29
CA ALA A 188 -2.16 2.68 8.15
C ALA A 188 -3.07 2.19 9.29
N ARG A 189 -2.75 2.52 10.54
CA ARG A 189 -3.52 2.11 11.72
C ARG A 189 -4.92 2.69 11.74
N CYS A 190 -5.07 3.94 11.30
CA CYS A 190 -6.35 4.62 11.16
C CYS A 190 -7.10 4.26 9.87
N ILE A 191 -6.47 3.52 8.96
CA ILE A 191 -6.98 3.27 7.60
C ILE A 191 -7.51 4.58 7.02
N ALA A 192 -6.60 5.56 6.86
CA ALA A 192 -6.95 6.94 6.54
C ALA A 192 -5.93 7.59 5.61
N GLY A 193 -6.36 8.61 4.88
CA GLY A 193 -5.45 9.61 4.35
C GLY A 193 -4.82 10.42 5.49
N TYR A 194 -3.54 10.76 5.35
CA TYR A 194 -2.85 11.61 6.33
C TYR A 194 -2.04 12.68 5.62
N VAL A 195 -2.41 13.94 5.85
CA VAL A 195 -1.78 15.09 5.21
C VAL A 195 -1.06 15.91 6.27
N PHE A 196 0.24 16.04 6.13
CA PHE A 196 1.11 16.73 7.08
C PHE A 196 1.79 17.93 6.41
N SER A 197 1.73 19.10 7.06
CA SER A 197 2.39 20.31 6.60
C SER A 197 3.12 21.00 7.76
N SER A 198 4.43 21.21 7.63
CA SER A 198 5.26 21.77 8.68
C SER A 198 5.97 23.03 8.22
N CYS A 199 6.29 23.89 9.21
CA CYS A 199 7.04 25.12 9.03
C CYS A 199 8.34 24.89 8.25
N GLY A 200 8.80 25.92 7.54
CA GLY A 200 9.98 25.89 6.72
C GLY A 200 10.76 27.22 6.78
N PHE A 201 11.26 27.64 5.63
CA PHE A 201 12.08 28.83 5.49
C PHE A 201 11.35 30.10 5.93
N GLY A 202 12.03 30.92 6.73
CA GLY A 202 11.54 32.21 7.24
C GLY A 202 11.22 32.20 8.74
N GLU A 203 11.09 31.03 9.37
CA GLU A 203 11.02 30.93 10.83
C GLU A 203 12.38 31.29 11.48
N SER A 204 12.35 31.71 12.76
CA SER A 204 13.58 31.98 13.50
C SER A 204 14.42 30.72 13.69
N THR A 205 15.73 30.86 13.53
CA THR A 205 16.71 29.79 13.76
C THR A 205 17.52 30.00 15.03
N THR A 206 16.99 30.73 15.99
CA THR A 206 17.67 30.98 17.27
C THR A 206 17.92 29.68 18.04
N ASP A 207 16.87 28.84 18.14
CA ASP A 207 16.90 27.59 18.91
C ASP A 207 16.73 26.33 18.05
N VAL A 208 16.02 26.43 16.92
CA VAL A 208 15.60 25.29 16.10
C VAL A 208 15.69 25.62 14.61
N VAL A 209 15.69 24.59 13.77
CA VAL A 209 15.64 24.72 12.30
C VAL A 209 14.46 23.92 11.76
N PHE A 210 13.76 24.45 10.79
CA PHE A 210 12.61 23.82 10.15
C PHE A 210 12.93 23.50 8.67
N ALA A 211 12.49 22.35 8.20
CA ALA A 211 12.79 21.90 6.83
C ALA A 211 11.67 22.13 5.81
N GLY A 212 10.46 22.49 6.24
CA GLY A 212 9.31 22.63 5.34
C GLY A 212 8.78 21.29 4.85
N ASN A 213 8.61 20.32 5.74
CA ASN A 213 8.08 19.01 5.40
C ASN A 213 6.60 19.10 5.00
N GLY A 214 6.29 18.74 3.74
CA GLY A 214 4.95 18.46 3.26
C GLY A 214 4.86 16.97 2.88
N LEU A 215 3.96 16.20 3.50
CA LEU A 215 3.86 14.76 3.32
C LEU A 215 2.38 14.36 3.15
N ILE A 216 2.08 13.56 2.14
CA ILE A 216 0.75 13.01 1.91
C ILE A 216 0.83 11.49 1.90
N TYR A 217 0.07 10.85 2.78
CA TYR A 217 -0.02 9.40 2.91
C TYR A 217 -1.45 8.91 2.72
N GLU A 218 -1.60 7.69 2.23
CA GLU A 218 -2.86 6.97 2.12
C GLU A 218 -2.65 5.55 2.63
N ASN A 219 -3.35 5.17 3.70
CA ASN A 219 -3.27 3.83 4.29
C ASN A 219 -1.82 3.31 4.41
N GLY A 220 -0.93 4.15 4.95
CA GLY A 220 0.48 3.85 5.18
C GLY A 220 1.42 4.11 4.01
N THR A 221 0.91 4.32 2.80
CA THR A 221 1.72 4.55 1.60
C THR A 221 1.97 6.03 1.37
N LEU A 222 3.23 6.43 1.16
CA LEU A 222 3.58 7.80 0.78
C LEU A 222 3.14 8.06 -0.67
N LEU A 223 2.31 9.09 -0.86
CA LEU A 223 1.84 9.52 -2.18
C LEU A 223 2.68 10.65 -2.75
N ALA A 224 3.00 11.67 -1.92
CA ALA A 224 3.77 12.83 -2.33
C ALA A 224 4.53 13.44 -1.14
N GLN A 225 5.64 14.12 -1.44
CA GLN A 225 6.44 14.84 -0.44
C GLN A 225 7.08 16.08 -1.02
N SER A 226 7.34 17.09 -0.16
CA SER A 226 8.11 18.27 -0.49
C SER A 226 9.62 18.01 -0.52
N GLU A 227 10.36 18.91 -1.15
CA GLU A 227 11.81 19.02 -0.97
C GLU A 227 12.10 19.69 0.38
N ARG A 228 13.02 19.11 1.16
CA ARG A 228 13.41 19.61 2.48
C ARG A 228 14.42 20.75 2.35
N PHE A 229 14.34 21.70 3.27
CA PHE A 229 15.25 22.86 3.34
C PHE A 229 15.23 23.77 2.12
N SER A 230 14.15 23.71 1.33
CA SER A 230 13.95 24.62 0.21
C SER A 230 13.70 26.05 0.71
N MET A 231 14.29 27.01 0.01
CA MET A 231 13.99 28.45 0.21
C MET A 231 12.80 28.92 -0.63
N GLU A 232 12.36 28.09 -1.56
CA GLU A 232 11.24 28.38 -2.44
C GLU A 232 9.92 27.86 -1.85
N GLU A 233 8.83 28.51 -2.25
CA GLU A 233 7.48 28.08 -1.90
C GLU A 233 7.16 26.77 -2.63
N GLN A 234 6.57 25.82 -1.92
CA GLN A 234 6.23 24.52 -2.48
C GLN A 234 4.75 24.22 -2.26
N LEU A 235 4.11 23.66 -3.29
CA LEU A 235 2.78 23.09 -3.21
C LEU A 235 2.85 21.62 -3.57
N VAL A 236 2.64 20.75 -2.58
CA VAL A 236 2.59 19.30 -2.74
C VAL A 236 1.15 18.89 -2.95
N VAL A 237 0.86 18.19 -4.05
CA VAL A 237 -0.50 17.78 -4.43
C VAL A 237 -0.55 16.29 -4.68
N SER A 238 -1.60 15.64 -4.21
CA SER A 238 -1.95 14.26 -4.57
C SER A 238 -3.44 14.02 -4.37
N GLU A 239 -3.95 12.94 -4.95
CA GLU A 239 -5.31 12.46 -4.76
C GLU A 239 -5.32 11.34 -3.71
N ILE A 240 -6.29 11.37 -2.78
CA ILE A 240 -6.54 10.32 -1.80
C ILE A 240 -7.77 9.55 -2.24
N ASP A 241 -7.65 8.23 -2.35
CA ASP A 241 -8.74 7.33 -2.73
C ASP A 241 -9.61 6.99 -1.50
N VAL A 242 -10.63 7.81 -1.27
CA VAL A 242 -11.56 7.66 -0.15
C VAL A 242 -12.41 6.38 -0.27
N GLU A 243 -12.76 5.96 -1.49
CA GLU A 243 -13.51 4.74 -1.71
C GLU A 243 -12.70 3.50 -1.31
N ARG A 244 -11.41 3.48 -1.60
CA ARG A 244 -10.49 2.45 -1.14
C ARG A 244 -10.40 2.41 0.39
N ILE A 245 -10.27 3.58 1.04
CA ILE A 245 -10.27 3.69 2.50
C ILE A 245 -11.56 3.09 3.08
N ARG A 246 -12.72 3.42 2.52
CA ARG A 246 -14.02 2.86 2.92
C ARG A 246 -14.11 1.35 2.71
N ALA A 247 -13.57 0.86 1.59
CA ALA A 247 -13.55 -0.58 1.30
C ALA A 247 -12.71 -1.35 2.33
N GLU A 248 -11.52 -0.86 2.64
CA GLU A 248 -10.63 -1.45 3.66
C GLU A 248 -11.27 -1.44 5.06
N ARG A 249 -11.89 -0.32 5.48
CA ARG A 249 -12.58 -0.23 6.77
C ARG A 249 -13.75 -1.19 6.87
N ARG A 250 -14.49 -1.44 5.78
CA ARG A 250 -15.64 -2.37 5.76
C ARG A 250 -15.26 -3.82 6.02
N VAL A 251 -14.09 -4.25 5.57
CA VAL A 251 -13.60 -5.62 5.75
C VAL A 251 -12.78 -5.81 7.01
N ASN A 252 -12.31 -4.72 7.64
CA ASN A 252 -11.49 -4.76 8.84
C ASN A 252 -12.36 -4.81 10.10
N THR A 253 -12.61 -6.03 10.60
CA THR A 253 -13.42 -6.25 11.81
C THR A 253 -12.81 -5.64 13.08
N THR A 254 -11.47 -5.52 13.14
CA THR A 254 -10.77 -4.91 14.27
C THR A 254 -11.02 -3.40 14.32
N PHE A 255 -11.05 -2.72 13.15
CA PHE A 255 -11.40 -1.32 13.07
C PHE A 255 -12.84 -1.08 13.56
N ALA A 256 -13.80 -1.89 13.09
CA ALA A 256 -15.20 -1.83 13.54
C ALA A 256 -15.35 -2.09 15.05
N ALA A 257 -14.62 -3.06 15.62
CA ALA A 257 -14.62 -3.31 17.05
C ALA A 257 -14.02 -2.13 17.84
N SER A 258 -12.98 -1.48 17.32
CA SER A 258 -12.38 -0.29 17.93
C SER A 258 -13.37 0.90 17.94
N GLN A 259 -14.16 1.07 16.87
CA GLN A 259 -15.25 2.07 16.86
C GLN A 259 -16.29 1.81 17.95
N ALA A 260 -16.71 0.56 18.12
CA ALA A 260 -17.71 0.18 19.12
C ALA A 260 -17.24 0.39 20.57
N ASN A 261 -15.94 0.35 20.81
CA ASN A 261 -15.32 0.51 22.15
C ASN A 261 -14.75 1.91 22.39
N LEU A 262 -15.02 2.85 21.50
CA LEU A 262 -14.49 4.21 21.64
C LEU A 262 -15.12 4.92 22.85
N GLU A 263 -14.27 5.32 23.79
CA GLU A 263 -14.64 6.14 24.94
C GLU A 263 -14.26 7.61 24.68
N GLY A 264 -14.99 8.54 25.31
CA GLY A 264 -14.66 9.96 25.29
C GLY A 264 -15.75 10.85 24.68
N LYS A 265 -15.38 12.09 24.38
CA LYS A 265 -16.29 13.07 23.77
C LYS A 265 -16.64 12.66 22.34
N ARG A 266 -17.91 12.72 21.99
CA ARG A 266 -18.33 12.63 20.59
C ARG A 266 -17.79 13.81 19.79
N ALA A 267 -17.43 13.56 18.56
CA ALA A 267 -17.06 14.61 17.63
C ALA A 267 -18.27 15.48 17.29
N ILE A 268 -17.99 16.75 17.03
CA ILE A 268 -18.97 17.72 16.54
C ILE A 268 -18.81 17.76 15.02
N ALA A 269 -19.85 17.35 14.31
CA ALA A 269 -19.87 17.38 12.85
C ALA A 269 -20.18 18.80 12.34
N ILE A 270 -19.39 19.24 11.37
CA ILE A 270 -19.52 20.53 10.70
C ILE A 270 -19.74 20.24 9.22
N ALA A 271 -20.95 20.54 8.73
CA ALA A 271 -21.24 20.42 7.31
C ALA A 271 -20.42 21.46 6.51
N THR A 272 -19.78 21.00 5.47
CA THR A 272 -18.94 21.80 4.58
C THR A 272 -19.26 21.37 3.14
N GLU A 273 -19.53 22.31 2.25
CA GLU A 273 -19.94 22.00 0.89
C GLU A 273 -18.96 22.56 -0.13
N PHE A 274 -18.67 21.79 -1.17
CA PHE A 274 -18.10 22.28 -2.41
C PHE A 274 -19.26 22.71 -3.33
N VAL A 275 -19.10 23.88 -3.94
CA VAL A 275 -20.17 24.44 -4.80
C VAL A 275 -20.19 23.75 -6.17
N ASN A 276 -19.05 23.30 -6.65
CA ASN A 276 -18.90 22.68 -7.96
C ASN A 276 -18.24 21.29 -7.84
N SER A 277 -18.79 20.29 -8.53
CA SER A 277 -18.04 19.06 -8.77
C SER A 277 -16.92 19.36 -9.77
N LYS A 278 -15.67 19.30 -9.30
CA LYS A 278 -14.51 19.45 -10.19
C LYS A 278 -14.28 18.14 -10.92
N GLU A 279 -14.00 18.20 -12.22
CA GLU A 279 -13.54 17.04 -12.96
C GLU A 279 -12.19 16.60 -12.39
N LEU A 280 -12.13 15.36 -11.92
CA LEU A 280 -10.93 14.82 -11.30
C LEU A 280 -9.92 14.40 -12.37
N ASN A 281 -8.81 15.12 -12.44
CA ASN A 281 -7.65 14.75 -13.25
C ASN A 281 -6.59 14.12 -12.35
N LEU A 282 -6.42 12.80 -12.41
CA LEU A 282 -5.45 12.08 -11.61
C LEU A 282 -4.03 12.50 -11.97
N THR A 283 -3.28 12.97 -10.97
CA THR A 283 -1.87 13.37 -11.11
C THR A 283 -0.93 12.30 -10.59
N ARG A 284 -1.37 11.45 -9.67
CA ARG A 284 -0.57 10.37 -9.10
C ARG A 284 -0.35 9.25 -10.12
N LYS A 285 0.84 8.67 -10.07
CA LYS A 285 1.21 7.54 -10.93
C LYS A 285 0.89 6.22 -10.22
N PHE A 286 0.27 5.29 -10.96
CA PHE A 286 0.04 3.93 -10.48
C PHE A 286 1.13 3.01 -11.02
N ASN A 287 1.61 2.09 -10.16
CA ASN A 287 2.54 1.06 -10.60
C ASN A 287 1.82 0.08 -11.54
N ALA A 288 2.35 -0.12 -12.75
CA ALA A 288 1.82 -1.10 -13.70
C ALA A 288 1.95 -2.55 -13.21
N HIS A 289 2.85 -2.80 -12.27
CA HIS A 289 3.09 -4.10 -11.65
C HIS A 289 2.92 -4.02 -10.12
N PRO A 290 1.68 -3.87 -9.60
CA PRO A 290 1.44 -3.57 -8.19
C PRO A 290 1.87 -4.69 -7.24
N PHE A 291 2.05 -5.91 -7.74
CA PHE A 291 2.47 -7.07 -6.96
C PHE A 291 3.98 -7.33 -7.03
N VAL A 292 4.72 -6.53 -7.78
CA VAL A 292 6.18 -6.65 -7.87
C VAL A 292 6.81 -5.54 -7.06
N PRO A 293 7.55 -5.86 -5.99
CA PRO A 293 8.28 -4.87 -5.21
C PRO A 293 9.29 -4.11 -6.08
N GLN A 294 9.52 -2.84 -5.76
CA GLN A 294 10.44 -2.01 -6.53
C GLN A 294 11.87 -2.08 -5.96
N ASP A 295 12.84 -2.13 -6.85
CA ASP A 295 14.29 -1.95 -6.64
C ASP A 295 14.91 -2.64 -5.41
N ASN A 296 15.20 -1.90 -4.34
CA ASN A 296 15.98 -2.40 -3.19
C ASN A 296 15.24 -3.43 -2.33
N GLU A 297 13.91 -3.48 -2.40
CA GLU A 297 13.09 -4.41 -1.62
C GLU A 297 12.84 -5.74 -2.35
N LEU A 298 13.11 -5.81 -3.67
CA LEU A 298 12.82 -6.99 -4.48
C LEU A 298 13.53 -8.25 -3.97
N HIS A 299 14.79 -8.12 -3.54
CA HIS A 299 15.57 -9.26 -3.03
C HIS A 299 14.95 -9.82 -1.74
N GLU A 300 14.68 -8.96 -0.76
CA GLU A 300 14.11 -9.34 0.53
C GLU A 300 12.71 -9.95 0.36
N HIS A 301 11.84 -9.32 -0.44
CA HIS A 301 10.50 -9.84 -0.70
C HIS A 301 10.52 -11.17 -1.47
N CYS A 302 11.41 -11.37 -2.45
CA CYS A 302 11.55 -12.65 -3.12
C CYS A 302 12.00 -13.75 -2.15
N GLU A 303 12.94 -13.45 -1.26
CA GLU A 303 13.41 -14.38 -0.21
C GLU A 303 12.28 -14.74 0.75
N GLU A 304 11.48 -13.76 1.20
CA GLU A 304 10.33 -13.98 2.06
C GLU A 304 9.27 -14.86 1.39
N VAL A 305 8.82 -14.50 0.19
CA VAL A 305 7.79 -15.28 -0.53
C VAL A 305 8.25 -16.71 -0.74
N PHE A 306 9.48 -16.92 -1.22
CA PHE A 306 10.03 -18.25 -1.45
C PHE A 306 10.16 -19.02 -0.13
N SER A 307 10.58 -18.38 0.96
CA SER A 307 10.67 -18.99 2.28
C SER A 307 9.30 -19.40 2.84
N ILE A 308 8.26 -18.60 2.63
CA ILE A 308 6.88 -18.93 3.00
C ILE A 308 6.40 -20.16 2.24
N GLN A 309 6.62 -20.23 0.92
CA GLN A 309 6.26 -21.40 0.11
C GLN A 309 6.96 -22.68 0.60
N VAL A 310 8.28 -22.61 0.83
CA VAL A 310 9.10 -23.70 1.33
C VAL A 310 8.65 -24.16 2.72
N ALA A 311 8.39 -23.21 3.63
CA ALA A 311 7.92 -23.53 4.99
C ALA A 311 6.56 -24.24 4.97
N GLY A 312 5.63 -23.77 4.14
CA GLY A 312 4.31 -24.36 3.98
C GLY A 312 4.38 -25.79 3.48
N LEU A 313 5.14 -26.04 2.41
CA LEU A 313 5.31 -27.41 1.88
C LEU A 313 6.06 -28.30 2.86
N THR A 314 7.10 -27.81 3.53
CA THR A 314 7.83 -28.55 4.57
C THR A 314 6.90 -29.08 5.63
N GLN A 315 6.09 -28.19 6.21
CA GLN A 315 5.14 -28.55 7.26
C GLN A 315 4.11 -29.57 6.76
N ARG A 316 3.64 -29.41 5.54
CA ARG A 316 2.64 -30.32 4.95
C ARG A 316 3.20 -31.72 4.76
N LEU A 317 4.38 -31.85 4.19
CA LEU A 317 5.05 -33.16 3.97
C LEU A 317 5.33 -33.88 5.30
N VAL A 318 5.85 -33.15 6.29
CA VAL A 318 6.13 -33.72 7.62
C VAL A 318 4.84 -34.17 8.31
N HIS A 319 3.80 -33.34 8.29
CA HIS A 319 2.52 -33.64 8.95
C HIS A 319 1.80 -34.85 8.34
N THR A 320 1.77 -34.94 7.01
CA THR A 320 1.09 -36.06 6.32
C THR A 320 1.92 -37.33 6.28
N GLY A 321 3.21 -37.27 6.54
CA GLY A 321 4.15 -38.36 6.39
C GLY A 321 4.39 -38.78 4.94
N ALA A 322 4.04 -37.94 3.97
CA ALA A 322 4.28 -38.18 2.55
C ALA A 322 5.76 -38.40 2.29
N LYS A 323 6.10 -39.41 1.47
CA LYS A 323 7.48 -39.80 1.17
C LYS A 323 8.01 -39.15 -0.10
N THR A 324 7.11 -38.79 -1.01
CA THR A 324 7.46 -38.17 -2.30
C THR A 324 6.63 -36.93 -2.57
N ALA A 325 7.19 -36.00 -3.34
CA ALA A 325 6.48 -34.87 -3.94
C ALA A 325 6.34 -35.12 -5.45
N VAL A 326 5.12 -35.19 -5.95
CA VAL A 326 4.80 -35.42 -7.36
C VAL A 326 4.43 -34.08 -8.00
N VAL A 327 5.14 -33.68 -9.05
CA VAL A 327 4.95 -32.39 -9.72
C VAL A 327 4.85 -32.61 -11.23
N GLY A 328 3.82 -32.06 -11.86
CA GLY A 328 3.73 -31.98 -13.31
C GLY A 328 4.65 -30.87 -13.84
N ILE A 329 5.60 -31.21 -14.71
CA ILE A 329 6.56 -30.25 -15.25
C ILE A 329 6.30 -30.03 -16.74
N SER A 330 5.72 -28.89 -17.07
CA SER A 330 5.45 -28.46 -18.45
C SER A 330 6.63 -27.75 -19.10
N GLY A 331 7.56 -27.22 -18.31
CA GLY A 331 8.63 -26.34 -18.76
C GLY A 331 8.24 -24.85 -18.72
N GLY A 332 7.05 -24.51 -18.24
CA GLY A 332 6.61 -23.14 -17.98
C GLY A 332 7.04 -22.64 -16.61
N LEU A 333 6.87 -21.33 -16.37
CA LEU A 333 7.32 -20.64 -15.15
C LEU A 333 6.70 -21.19 -13.86
N ASP A 334 5.40 -21.53 -13.89
CA ASP A 334 4.67 -21.96 -12.69
C ASP A 334 5.12 -23.34 -12.21
N SER A 335 5.25 -24.30 -13.14
CA SER A 335 5.79 -25.62 -12.84
C SER A 335 7.26 -25.56 -12.41
N THR A 336 8.01 -24.63 -12.99
CA THR A 336 9.40 -24.36 -12.60
C THR A 336 9.49 -23.85 -11.16
N LEU A 337 8.70 -22.84 -10.79
CA LEU A 337 8.69 -22.32 -9.42
C LEU A 337 8.28 -23.39 -8.41
N ALA A 338 7.23 -24.15 -8.71
CA ALA A 338 6.79 -25.25 -7.85
C ALA A 338 7.87 -26.32 -7.65
N LEU A 339 8.62 -26.67 -8.71
CA LEU A 339 9.75 -27.58 -8.63
C LEU A 339 10.88 -27.04 -7.75
N LEU A 340 11.25 -25.75 -7.90
CA LEU A 340 12.29 -25.12 -7.08
C LEU A 340 11.89 -25.09 -5.59
N VAL A 341 10.61 -24.86 -5.28
CA VAL A 341 10.08 -24.94 -3.92
C VAL A 341 10.20 -26.38 -3.39
N CYS A 342 9.89 -27.40 -4.18
CA CYS A 342 10.08 -28.81 -3.79
C CYS A 342 11.55 -29.12 -3.50
N VAL A 343 12.47 -28.72 -4.37
CA VAL A 343 13.92 -28.95 -4.20
C VAL A 343 14.40 -28.31 -2.90
N LYS A 344 14.09 -27.05 -2.67
CA LYS A 344 14.51 -26.36 -1.44
C LYS A 344 13.88 -26.97 -0.19
N THR A 345 12.65 -27.48 -0.30
CA THR A 345 11.96 -28.17 0.79
C THR A 345 12.67 -29.48 1.15
N PHE A 346 13.04 -30.29 0.16
CA PHE A 346 13.75 -31.55 0.39
C PHE A 346 15.15 -31.31 0.96
N ASP A 347 15.87 -30.32 0.43
CA ASP A 347 17.16 -29.87 0.97
C ASP A 347 17.04 -29.46 2.44
N LYS A 348 16.02 -28.67 2.79
CA LYS A 348 15.74 -28.22 4.17
C LYS A 348 15.44 -29.37 5.12
N LEU A 349 14.76 -30.40 4.64
CA LEU A 349 14.44 -31.60 5.40
C LEU A 349 15.61 -32.60 5.48
N GLY A 350 16.69 -32.39 4.74
CA GLY A 350 17.79 -33.34 4.58
C GLY A 350 17.36 -34.61 3.85
N TRP A 351 16.30 -34.54 3.04
CA TRP A 351 15.81 -35.67 2.25
C TRP A 351 16.49 -35.69 0.89
N SER A 352 16.58 -36.94 0.32
CA SER A 352 17.11 -37.09 -1.03
C SER A 352 16.16 -36.48 -2.06
N ARG A 353 16.71 -35.60 -2.93
CA ARG A 353 15.98 -35.03 -4.06
C ARG A 353 15.36 -36.10 -4.99
N LYS A 354 15.81 -37.35 -4.92
CA LYS A 354 15.20 -38.48 -5.63
C LYS A 354 13.78 -38.80 -5.17
N GLY A 355 13.34 -38.30 -4.02
CA GLY A 355 11.96 -38.30 -3.59
C GLY A 355 11.05 -37.29 -4.29
N ILE A 356 11.59 -36.39 -5.07
CA ILE A 356 10.84 -35.47 -5.93
C ILE A 356 10.65 -36.17 -7.29
N LEU A 357 9.40 -36.42 -7.67
CA LEU A 357 9.02 -37.03 -8.93
C LEU A 357 8.50 -35.98 -9.90
N GLY A 358 9.38 -35.50 -10.78
CA GLY A 358 9.01 -34.61 -11.87
C GLY A 358 8.41 -35.40 -13.03
N ILE A 359 7.16 -35.15 -13.36
CA ILE A 359 6.43 -35.87 -14.41
C ILE A 359 6.25 -34.94 -15.61
N THR A 360 6.87 -35.24 -16.73
CA THR A 360 6.56 -34.57 -17.99
C THR A 360 5.55 -35.41 -18.79
N MET A 361 4.51 -34.75 -19.29
CA MET A 361 3.39 -35.39 -19.93
C MET A 361 3.11 -34.75 -21.30
N PRO A 362 3.94 -35.06 -22.31
CA PRO A 362 3.77 -34.46 -23.63
C PRO A 362 2.40 -34.83 -24.23
N GLY A 363 1.67 -33.78 -24.60
CA GLY A 363 0.39 -33.83 -25.29
C GLY A 363 0.51 -33.39 -26.75
N PHE A 364 -0.58 -32.84 -27.30
CA PHE A 364 -0.61 -32.44 -28.72
C PHE A 364 0.01 -31.07 -28.98
N GLY A 365 0.04 -30.18 -27.98
CA GLY A 365 0.58 -28.80 -28.10
C GLY A 365 1.96 -28.58 -27.48
N THR A 366 2.64 -29.62 -26.97
CA THR A 366 3.95 -29.49 -26.36
C THR A 366 5.03 -29.11 -27.37
N THR A 367 5.76 -27.99 -27.15
CA THR A 367 6.86 -27.57 -28.03
C THR A 367 8.20 -28.21 -27.63
N ASP A 368 9.11 -28.35 -28.60
CA ASP A 368 10.44 -28.93 -28.33
C ASP A 368 11.24 -28.12 -27.30
N ARG A 369 11.15 -26.79 -27.33
CA ARG A 369 11.88 -25.91 -26.39
C ARG A 369 11.41 -26.10 -24.95
N THR A 370 10.09 -26.05 -24.70
CA THR A 370 9.55 -26.25 -23.34
C THR A 370 9.83 -27.64 -22.81
N TYR A 371 9.74 -28.66 -23.67
CA TYR A 371 10.11 -30.04 -23.33
C TYR A 371 11.60 -30.14 -22.91
N HIS A 372 12.53 -29.65 -23.74
CA HIS A 372 13.96 -29.72 -23.42
C HIS A 372 14.29 -28.93 -22.14
N ASN A 373 13.70 -27.76 -21.94
CA ASN A 373 13.86 -27.00 -20.72
C ASN A 373 13.40 -27.76 -19.48
N ALA A 374 12.25 -28.40 -19.55
CA ALA A 374 11.72 -29.24 -18.45
C ALA A 374 12.71 -30.37 -18.12
N VAL A 375 13.14 -31.13 -19.12
CA VAL A 375 14.04 -32.28 -18.92
C VAL A 375 15.42 -31.84 -18.41
N ASN A 376 16.01 -30.80 -19.00
CA ASN A 376 17.32 -30.28 -18.59
C ASN A 376 17.28 -29.78 -17.14
N LEU A 377 16.25 -29.02 -16.76
CA LEU A 377 16.11 -28.52 -15.41
C LEU A 377 15.96 -29.66 -14.38
N MET A 378 15.13 -30.64 -14.67
CA MET A 378 14.94 -31.81 -13.78
C MET A 378 16.23 -32.59 -13.60
N ASN A 379 17.03 -32.78 -14.67
CA ASN A 379 18.32 -33.43 -14.62
C ASN A 379 19.34 -32.66 -13.79
N SER A 380 19.51 -31.37 -14.03
CA SER A 380 20.47 -30.52 -13.30
C SER A 380 20.13 -30.42 -11.82
N LEU A 381 18.84 -30.40 -11.45
CA LEU A 381 18.40 -30.41 -10.06
C LEU A 381 18.51 -31.80 -9.38
N GLY A 382 18.80 -32.86 -10.13
CA GLY A 382 19.07 -34.20 -9.62
C GLY A 382 17.85 -34.93 -9.07
N ILE A 383 16.64 -34.60 -9.52
CA ILE A 383 15.37 -35.23 -9.11
C ILE A 383 15.11 -36.57 -9.86
N SER A 384 14.04 -37.27 -9.55
CA SER A 384 13.55 -38.41 -10.33
C SER A 384 12.62 -37.91 -11.44
N ILE A 385 12.82 -38.44 -12.65
CA ILE A 385 12.09 -38.02 -13.85
C ILE A 385 11.27 -39.17 -14.39
N ARG A 386 10.01 -38.91 -14.76
CA ARG A 386 9.18 -39.83 -15.55
C ARG A 386 8.58 -39.06 -16.72
N GLU A 387 8.62 -39.66 -17.89
CA GLU A 387 7.90 -39.19 -19.07
C GLU A 387 6.73 -40.13 -19.35
N ILE A 388 5.55 -39.52 -19.50
CA ILE A 388 4.29 -40.26 -19.75
C ILE A 388 3.51 -39.50 -20.83
N SER A 389 3.49 -40.03 -22.05
CA SER A 389 2.67 -39.45 -23.12
C SER A 389 1.19 -39.65 -22.82
N ILE A 390 0.40 -38.60 -22.91
CA ILE A 390 -1.05 -38.63 -22.73
C ILE A 390 -1.82 -38.83 -24.05
N LYS A 391 -1.10 -38.86 -25.20
CA LYS A 391 -1.74 -38.84 -26.51
C LYS A 391 -2.68 -40.04 -26.73
N ASP A 392 -2.21 -41.26 -26.46
CA ASP A 392 -3.00 -42.47 -26.70
C ASP A 392 -4.24 -42.53 -25.79
N ALA A 393 -4.09 -42.17 -24.52
CA ALA A 393 -5.20 -42.08 -23.57
C ALA A 393 -6.26 -41.07 -24.01
N CYS A 394 -5.83 -39.88 -24.41
CA CYS A 394 -6.73 -38.82 -24.92
C CYS A 394 -7.42 -39.27 -26.23
N ILE A 395 -6.72 -39.93 -27.18
CA ILE A 395 -7.31 -40.42 -28.40
C ILE A 395 -8.37 -41.51 -28.09
N GLN A 396 -8.09 -42.40 -27.14
CA GLN A 396 -9.07 -43.38 -26.70
C GLN A 396 -10.28 -42.71 -26.06
N HIS A 397 -10.07 -41.74 -25.18
CA HIS A 397 -11.14 -40.98 -24.55
C HIS A 397 -12.00 -40.25 -25.56
N PHE A 398 -11.41 -39.59 -26.59
CA PHE A 398 -12.18 -38.93 -27.66
C PHE A 398 -13.07 -39.91 -28.44
N LYS A 399 -12.57 -41.13 -28.71
CA LYS A 399 -13.38 -42.17 -29.34
C LYS A 399 -14.57 -42.61 -28.47
N ASP A 400 -14.34 -42.74 -27.15
CA ASP A 400 -15.36 -43.18 -26.22
C ASP A 400 -16.50 -42.17 -26.02
N ILE A 401 -16.23 -40.87 -26.29
CA ILE A 401 -17.22 -39.78 -26.21
C ILE A 401 -17.69 -39.27 -27.57
N ASP A 402 -17.34 -39.95 -28.68
CA ASP A 402 -17.65 -39.55 -30.05
C ASP A 402 -17.15 -38.14 -30.44
N HIS A 403 -15.98 -37.72 -29.89
CA HIS A 403 -15.35 -36.43 -30.22
C HIS A 403 -14.33 -36.58 -31.34
N ASP A 404 -14.39 -35.68 -32.37
CA ASP A 404 -13.40 -35.67 -33.45
C ASP A 404 -12.09 -35.03 -32.95
N VAL A 405 -11.00 -35.79 -33.02
CA VAL A 405 -9.65 -35.34 -32.62
C VAL A 405 -9.14 -34.11 -33.39
N ASN A 406 -9.71 -33.83 -34.56
CA ASN A 406 -9.35 -32.63 -35.35
C ASN A 406 -10.11 -31.37 -34.93
N VAL A 407 -11.08 -31.49 -34.02
CA VAL A 407 -11.80 -30.34 -33.46
C VAL A 407 -11.12 -29.89 -32.18
N HIS A 408 -10.36 -28.81 -32.24
CA HIS A 408 -9.59 -28.27 -31.13
C HIS A 408 -10.42 -27.30 -30.28
N ASP A 409 -11.48 -27.81 -29.68
CA ASP A 409 -12.40 -27.07 -28.80
C ASP A 409 -12.07 -27.27 -27.31
N VAL A 410 -12.92 -26.71 -26.45
CA VAL A 410 -12.82 -26.85 -24.98
C VAL A 410 -12.78 -28.33 -24.52
N THR A 411 -13.46 -29.23 -25.25
CA THR A 411 -13.44 -30.67 -24.94
C THR A 411 -12.05 -31.23 -25.15
N TYR A 412 -11.43 -30.87 -26.28
CA TYR A 412 -10.07 -31.28 -26.63
C TYR A 412 -9.03 -30.83 -25.60
N GLU A 413 -9.09 -29.56 -25.17
CA GLU A 413 -8.18 -29.02 -24.18
C GLU A 413 -8.40 -29.64 -22.78
N ASN A 414 -9.64 -29.60 -22.31
CA ASN A 414 -9.99 -30.07 -20.97
C ASN A 414 -9.74 -31.57 -20.74
N SER A 415 -9.90 -32.40 -21.77
CA SER A 415 -9.60 -33.83 -21.68
C SER A 415 -8.11 -34.05 -21.41
N GLN A 416 -7.22 -33.34 -22.08
CA GLN A 416 -5.78 -33.42 -21.85
C GLN A 416 -5.39 -32.97 -20.43
N ALA A 417 -5.96 -31.87 -19.95
CA ALA A 417 -5.69 -31.36 -18.61
C ALA A 417 -6.15 -32.32 -17.51
N ARG A 418 -7.31 -32.95 -17.68
CA ARG A 418 -7.83 -33.98 -16.74
C ARG A 418 -7.01 -35.24 -16.73
N GLU A 419 -6.56 -35.72 -17.91
CA GLU A 419 -5.71 -36.91 -18.02
C GLU A 419 -4.38 -36.69 -17.28
N ARG A 420 -3.73 -35.52 -17.45
CA ARG A 420 -2.53 -35.16 -16.70
C ARG A 420 -2.77 -35.20 -15.18
N THR A 421 -3.86 -34.65 -14.72
CA THR A 421 -4.20 -34.61 -13.30
C THR A 421 -4.44 -35.98 -12.73
N GLN A 422 -5.15 -36.87 -13.45
CA GLN A 422 -5.39 -38.25 -13.05
C GLN A 422 -4.07 -39.01 -12.87
N ILE A 423 -3.16 -38.90 -13.83
CA ILE A 423 -1.83 -39.55 -13.77
C ILE A 423 -1.04 -39.08 -12.54
N LEU A 424 -1.02 -37.76 -12.26
CA LEU A 424 -0.30 -37.24 -11.10
C LEU A 424 -0.87 -37.76 -9.78
N MET A 425 -2.19 -37.79 -9.64
CA MET A 425 -2.88 -38.28 -8.44
C MET A 425 -2.61 -39.79 -8.21
N ASP A 426 -2.67 -40.61 -9.26
CA ASP A 426 -2.43 -42.05 -9.17
C ASP A 426 -0.97 -42.37 -8.83
N ILE A 427 -0.01 -41.62 -9.40
CA ILE A 427 1.43 -41.75 -9.05
C ILE A 427 1.65 -41.35 -7.59
N ALA A 428 1.02 -40.30 -7.11
CA ALA A 428 1.12 -39.91 -5.71
C ALA A 428 0.60 -41.02 -4.78
N ASN A 429 -0.52 -41.64 -5.13
CA ASN A 429 -1.06 -42.80 -4.39
C ASN A 429 -0.08 -43.99 -4.38
N GLN A 430 0.50 -44.35 -5.54
CA GLN A 430 1.46 -45.43 -5.67
C GLN A 430 2.73 -45.21 -4.84
N THR A 431 3.15 -43.96 -4.67
CA THR A 431 4.45 -43.62 -4.07
C THR A 431 4.34 -43.07 -2.65
N TRP A 432 3.14 -43.16 -2.02
CA TRP A 432 2.85 -42.54 -0.73
C TRP A 432 3.26 -41.05 -0.71
N GLY A 433 2.92 -40.36 -1.78
CA GLY A 433 3.34 -39.01 -2.07
C GLY A 433 2.19 -38.02 -2.04
N MET A 434 2.57 -36.79 -2.38
CA MET A 434 1.66 -35.66 -2.47
C MET A 434 1.80 -34.98 -3.83
N VAL A 435 0.70 -34.71 -4.50
CA VAL A 435 0.69 -33.86 -5.70
C VAL A 435 0.86 -32.40 -5.28
N VAL A 436 1.96 -31.78 -5.73
CA VAL A 436 2.25 -30.36 -5.53
C VAL A 436 1.71 -29.58 -6.72
N GLY A 437 0.75 -28.71 -6.46
CA GLY A 437 0.10 -27.89 -7.48
C GLY A 437 0.97 -26.72 -7.94
N THR A 438 0.85 -26.42 -9.21
CA THR A 438 1.63 -25.37 -9.90
C THR A 438 0.82 -24.09 -10.16
N GLY A 439 -0.52 -24.13 -10.08
CA GLY A 439 -1.40 -23.00 -10.35
C GLY A 439 -1.12 -21.80 -9.45
N ASP A 440 -1.10 -20.62 -10.04
CA ASP A 440 -0.80 -19.34 -9.37
C ASP A 440 -2.07 -18.61 -8.89
N LEU A 441 -1.88 -17.52 -8.14
CA LEU A 441 -2.97 -16.70 -7.62
C LEU A 441 -3.84 -16.07 -8.73
N SER A 442 -3.25 -15.66 -9.85
CA SER A 442 -3.98 -15.00 -10.95
C SER A 442 -4.90 -16.01 -11.67
N GLU A 443 -4.45 -17.25 -11.85
CA GLU A 443 -5.26 -18.33 -12.41
C GLU A 443 -6.46 -18.64 -11.51
N LEU A 444 -6.24 -18.74 -10.20
CA LEU A 444 -7.30 -18.95 -9.22
C LEU A 444 -8.30 -17.79 -9.16
N ALA A 445 -7.81 -16.56 -9.20
CA ALA A 445 -8.66 -15.36 -9.12
C ALA A 445 -9.53 -15.17 -10.36
N LEU A 446 -9.02 -15.54 -11.55
CA LEU A 446 -9.72 -15.39 -12.82
C LEU A 446 -10.51 -16.64 -13.22
N GLY A 447 -10.34 -17.76 -12.50
CA GLY A 447 -10.89 -19.06 -12.90
C GLY A 447 -10.27 -19.60 -14.20
N TRP A 448 -9.02 -19.23 -14.48
CA TRP A 448 -8.29 -19.62 -15.68
C TRP A 448 -7.66 -21.00 -15.50
N ALA A 449 -8.49 -22.02 -15.48
CA ALA A 449 -8.11 -23.40 -15.28
C ALA A 449 -9.20 -24.36 -15.76
N THR A 450 -8.82 -25.57 -16.13
CA THR A 450 -9.77 -26.63 -16.42
C THR A 450 -10.38 -27.17 -15.13
N TYR A 451 -11.70 -27.12 -14.98
CA TYR A 451 -12.40 -27.73 -13.84
C TYR A 451 -12.11 -29.23 -13.75
N ASN A 452 -11.75 -29.71 -12.56
CA ASN A 452 -11.23 -31.07 -12.32
C ASN A 452 -9.97 -31.42 -13.14
N GLY A 453 -9.18 -30.44 -13.49
CA GLY A 453 -7.95 -30.60 -14.25
C GLY A 453 -6.75 -29.96 -13.53
N ASP A 454 -6.06 -29.10 -14.22
CA ASP A 454 -4.78 -28.51 -13.84
C ASP A 454 -4.77 -27.73 -12.51
N HIS A 455 -5.91 -27.19 -12.05
CA HIS A 455 -6.00 -26.55 -10.73
C HIS A 455 -6.10 -27.54 -9.56
N MET A 456 -6.34 -28.82 -9.84
CA MET A 456 -6.46 -29.85 -8.80
C MET A 456 -5.10 -30.32 -8.32
N SER A 457 -4.88 -30.18 -7.02
CA SER A 457 -3.66 -30.67 -6.35
C SER A 457 -3.94 -31.00 -4.89
N MET A 458 -3.01 -31.66 -4.23
CA MET A 458 -3.09 -31.91 -2.79
C MET A 458 -2.54 -30.73 -1.98
N TYR A 459 -1.62 -29.95 -2.55
CA TYR A 459 -1.08 -28.73 -1.97
C TYR A 459 -0.54 -27.77 -3.05
N GLY A 460 -1.17 -26.61 -3.23
CA GLY A 460 -0.78 -25.60 -4.20
C GLY A 460 0.27 -24.63 -3.63
N VAL A 461 1.53 -24.77 -4.01
CA VAL A 461 2.61 -23.93 -3.48
C VAL A 461 2.63 -22.51 -4.06
N ASN A 462 2.07 -22.32 -5.25
CA ASN A 462 2.02 -21.01 -5.92
C ASN A 462 0.68 -20.27 -5.72
N ALA A 463 -0.27 -20.85 -4.99
CA ALA A 463 -1.64 -20.34 -4.85
C ALA A 463 -1.73 -18.89 -4.30
N GLY A 464 -0.72 -18.43 -3.58
CA GLY A 464 -0.61 -17.06 -3.08
C GLY A 464 0.30 -16.14 -3.90
N VAL A 465 0.85 -16.59 -5.03
CA VAL A 465 1.82 -15.86 -5.84
C VAL A 465 1.17 -15.37 -7.13
N PRO A 466 1.07 -14.04 -7.38
CA PRO A 466 0.55 -13.52 -8.64
C PRO A 466 1.45 -13.87 -9.83
N LYS A 467 0.88 -14.09 -11.01
CA LYS A 467 1.59 -14.45 -12.26
C LYS A 467 2.80 -13.57 -12.55
N THR A 468 2.63 -12.26 -12.40
CA THR A 468 3.72 -11.30 -12.62
C THR A 468 4.91 -11.52 -11.68
N LEU A 469 4.68 -11.93 -10.43
CA LEU A 469 5.73 -12.15 -9.44
C LEU A 469 6.47 -13.49 -9.66
N VAL A 470 5.82 -14.50 -10.24
CA VAL A 470 6.44 -15.81 -10.53
C VAL A 470 7.72 -15.66 -11.32
N LYS A 471 7.72 -14.83 -12.37
CA LYS A 471 8.90 -14.55 -13.20
C LYS A 471 10.07 -14.02 -12.38
N TYR A 472 9.82 -13.06 -11.51
CA TYR A 472 10.85 -12.45 -10.65
C TYR A 472 11.39 -13.43 -9.62
N LEU A 473 10.54 -14.30 -9.06
CA LEU A 473 10.97 -15.36 -8.13
C LEU A 473 11.88 -16.37 -8.82
N VAL A 474 11.53 -16.83 -10.01
CA VAL A 474 12.40 -17.76 -10.78
C VAL A 474 13.73 -17.10 -11.12
N GLN A 475 13.74 -15.83 -11.54
CA GLN A 475 14.97 -15.07 -11.76
C GLN A 475 15.81 -14.92 -10.49
N TRP A 476 15.16 -14.66 -9.36
CA TRP A 476 15.84 -14.52 -8.08
C TRP A 476 16.49 -15.83 -7.64
N VAL A 477 15.79 -16.96 -7.74
CA VAL A 477 16.34 -18.30 -7.44
C VAL A 477 17.49 -18.62 -8.38
N ALA A 478 17.37 -18.32 -9.69
CA ALA A 478 18.44 -18.53 -10.65
C ALA A 478 19.74 -17.79 -10.28
N LYS A 479 19.62 -16.61 -9.65
CA LYS A 479 20.78 -15.80 -9.25
C LYS A 479 21.36 -16.18 -7.89
N ASN A 480 20.53 -16.72 -6.97
CA ASN A 480 20.91 -16.85 -5.55
C ASN A 480 20.80 -18.28 -5.01
N GLY A 481 20.15 -19.21 -5.70
CA GLY A 481 19.74 -20.48 -5.11
C GLY A 481 20.16 -21.76 -5.83
N VAL A 482 20.86 -21.66 -6.97
CA VAL A 482 21.21 -22.83 -7.79
C VAL A 482 22.64 -22.72 -8.37
N ASP A 483 23.15 -23.83 -8.92
CA ASP A 483 24.41 -23.87 -9.65
C ASP A 483 24.30 -23.23 -11.06
N GLU A 484 25.45 -23.04 -11.73
CA GLU A 484 25.51 -22.33 -13.03
C GLU A 484 24.78 -23.09 -14.16
N GLU A 485 24.73 -24.44 -14.12
CA GLU A 485 24.02 -25.23 -15.12
C GLU A 485 22.50 -25.04 -15.01
N SER A 486 21.97 -25.16 -13.80
CA SER A 486 20.54 -24.89 -13.50
C SER A 486 20.17 -23.43 -13.79
N LYS A 487 21.05 -22.47 -13.48
CA LYS A 487 20.86 -21.05 -13.74
C LYS A 487 20.66 -20.76 -15.23
N ALA A 488 21.47 -21.33 -16.11
CA ALA A 488 21.34 -21.12 -17.55
C ALA A 488 19.97 -21.59 -18.06
N THR A 489 19.52 -22.78 -17.63
CA THR A 489 18.22 -23.33 -17.99
C THR A 489 17.06 -22.49 -17.43
N LEU A 490 17.16 -22.01 -16.18
CA LEU A 490 16.15 -21.16 -15.58
C LEU A 490 16.01 -19.81 -16.30
N LEU A 491 17.11 -19.20 -16.73
CA LEU A 491 17.05 -17.96 -17.49
C LEU A 491 16.45 -18.17 -18.88
N ASP A 492 16.69 -19.31 -19.55
CA ASP A 492 16.04 -19.64 -20.82
C ASP A 492 14.52 -19.85 -20.66
N ILE A 493 14.10 -20.47 -19.54
CA ILE A 493 12.67 -20.59 -19.21
C ILE A 493 12.03 -19.21 -19.01
N VAL A 494 12.72 -18.30 -18.30
CA VAL A 494 12.25 -16.93 -18.05
C VAL A 494 12.07 -16.14 -19.36
N ASP A 495 12.93 -16.40 -20.36
CA ASP A 495 12.89 -15.73 -21.65
C ASP A 495 11.99 -16.45 -22.68
N THR A 496 11.42 -17.60 -22.32
CA THR A 496 10.51 -18.32 -23.19
C THR A 496 9.14 -17.63 -23.22
N PRO A 497 8.62 -17.27 -24.43
CA PRO A 497 7.28 -16.71 -24.55
C PRO A 497 6.21 -17.67 -24.00
N ILE A 498 5.16 -17.10 -23.40
CA ILE A 498 4.01 -17.86 -22.95
C ILE A 498 3.28 -18.39 -24.20
N SER A 499 3.12 -19.70 -24.33
CA SER A 499 2.41 -20.33 -25.44
C SER A 499 1.33 -21.29 -24.92
N PRO A 500 0.26 -21.55 -25.70
CA PRO A 500 -0.73 -22.55 -25.34
C PRO A 500 -0.07 -23.95 -25.32
N GLU A 501 -0.31 -24.73 -24.27
CA GLU A 501 0.27 -26.08 -24.10
C GLU A 501 -0.66 -27.20 -24.59
N LEU A 502 -1.93 -26.93 -24.77
CA LEU A 502 -2.96 -27.91 -25.06
C LEU A 502 -3.41 -27.93 -26.54
N ILE A 503 -3.20 -26.84 -27.25
CA ILE A 503 -3.54 -26.69 -28.68
C ILE A 503 -2.25 -26.73 -29.50
N PRO A 504 -2.20 -27.50 -30.61
CA PRO A 504 -1.08 -27.41 -31.54
C PRO A 504 -0.85 -25.97 -32.01
N ALA A 505 0.40 -25.53 -32.06
CA ALA A 505 0.73 -24.21 -32.58
C ALA A 505 0.27 -24.11 -34.05
N ASP A 506 -0.59 -23.13 -34.36
CA ASP A 506 -0.88 -22.76 -35.74
C ASP A 506 0.42 -22.28 -36.39
N GLY A 507 0.75 -22.75 -37.57
CA GLY A 507 2.02 -22.52 -38.26
C GLY A 507 2.40 -21.04 -38.54
N ASN A 508 1.75 -20.12 -37.87
CA ASN A 508 1.96 -18.67 -37.93
C ASN A 508 2.30 -18.05 -36.55
N GLY A 509 2.94 -18.76 -35.66
CA GLY A 509 3.65 -18.28 -34.46
C GLY A 509 2.83 -17.47 -33.45
#